data_a8d670bfad6c917ccd1b9070fca2deab
#
_entry.id   a8d670bfad6c917ccd1b9070fca2deab
#
_cell.length_a   1.000
_cell.length_b   1.000
_cell.length_c   1.000
_cell.angle_alpha   90.00
_cell.angle_beta   90.00
_cell.angle_gamma   90.00
#
_symmetry.space_group_name_H-M   'P 1'
#
loop_
_entity.id
_entity.type
_entity.pdbx_description
1 polymer ?
#
loop_
_entity_poly.entity_id
_entity_poly.type
_entity_poly.pdbx_seq_one_letter_code
_entity_poly.pdbx_strand_id
1 'polypeptide(L)'
;MTTTVAKPEHAVHPAEVADRAPLVKFHAPEVVFGIGSLTEAGFSAARLGARRPFVVTDPGIIEAGWVDELLGHLREARLEPVVWSAVTPNPKDHEIRAAFATYVERECDVIIGIGGGSCADAAKGVAILSGNDGDILDYAGVDRVSQPIPPLLIIPSTSGTGADVSQFCIVTDTERSVKITIMGRALVPDISITDPRLLMTMPASLNAATGLDALTHGIEAFVSLAHNPLADIHALSAVGLVFDHLRTTMTAPREEAARTKMAQASLQAGMAFTNAILGATHAMSHQVGGLLDAPHGVVNGVLLPHVIRYNARATPERFVDLAKAAGVAQPGTPGTDSAELLAEHVRRLSDDVGVPRGLRELGVSEEDIPRLARTTLDDACLTTNPRAATLGDVEQLFRDAL
;
A
#
# COMPACT_ATOMS: atom_id res chain seq x y z
N MET A 1 53.13 25.51 5.30
CA MET A 1 52.98 24.80 4.02
C MET A 1 51.54 24.30 3.95
N THR A 2 50.67 25.05 3.28
CA THR A 2 49.26 24.77 3.13
C THR A 2 49.07 24.03 1.80
N THR A 3 48.79 22.74 1.88
CA THR A 3 48.53 21.89 0.70
C THR A 3 47.10 22.12 0.25
N THR A 4 46.93 22.85 -0.83
CA THR A 4 45.65 23.04 -1.52
C THR A 4 45.31 21.75 -2.29
N VAL A 5 44.30 21.03 -1.83
CA VAL A 5 43.73 19.88 -2.58
C VAL A 5 42.91 20.44 -3.74
N ALA A 6 43.37 20.21 -4.98
CA ALA A 6 42.67 20.56 -6.19
C ALA A 6 41.38 19.69 -6.31
N LYS A 7 40.22 20.32 -6.46
CA LYS A 7 38.99 19.65 -6.88
C LYS A 7 39.17 19.14 -8.31
N PRO A 8 38.76 17.90 -8.64
CA PRO A 8 38.77 17.46 -10.03
C PRO A 8 37.64 18.20 -10.78
N GLU A 9 38.03 19.05 -11.71
CA GLU A 9 37.15 19.60 -12.75
C GLU A 9 36.84 18.48 -13.77
N HIS A 10 35.84 17.68 -13.52
CA HIS A 10 35.13 16.96 -14.58
C HIS A 10 33.83 17.71 -14.88
N ALA A 11 33.92 18.76 -15.64
CA ALA A 11 32.76 19.36 -16.32
C ALA A 11 32.24 18.34 -17.35
N VAL A 12 31.18 17.61 -16.99
CA VAL A 12 30.49 16.70 -17.90
C VAL A 12 29.80 17.56 -18.97
N HIS A 13 30.12 17.32 -20.23
CA HIS A 13 29.58 18.08 -21.39
C HIS A 13 28.04 17.87 -21.43
N PRO A 14 27.20 18.91 -21.64
CA PRO A 14 25.73 18.77 -21.67
C PRO A 14 25.19 17.71 -22.64
N ALA A 15 25.91 17.41 -23.71
CA ALA A 15 25.57 16.35 -24.67
C ALA A 15 25.79 14.92 -24.14
N GLU A 16 26.66 14.72 -23.14
CA GLU A 16 26.88 13.40 -22.53
C GLU A 16 25.84 13.04 -21.43
N VAL A 17 25.04 14.01 -20.99
CA VAL A 17 24.00 13.80 -19.98
C VAL A 17 22.70 13.25 -20.62
N ALA A 18 22.48 13.50 -21.90
CA ALA A 18 21.24 13.12 -22.61
C ALA A 18 21.09 11.59 -22.82
N ASP A 19 22.18 10.82 -22.72
CA ASP A 19 22.18 9.36 -22.98
C ASP A 19 22.40 8.51 -21.72
N ARG A 20 22.41 9.13 -20.54
CA ARG A 20 22.51 8.39 -19.27
C ARG A 20 21.13 8.03 -18.76
N ALA A 21 20.92 6.75 -18.43
CA ALA A 21 19.73 6.32 -17.70
C ALA A 21 19.53 7.21 -16.46
N PRO A 22 18.29 7.66 -16.17
CA PRO A 22 18.03 8.52 -15.02
C PRO A 22 18.47 7.82 -13.72
N LEU A 23 18.98 8.59 -12.76
CA LEU A 23 19.30 8.09 -11.45
C LEU A 23 18.02 7.63 -10.75
N VAL A 24 17.96 6.35 -10.41
CA VAL A 24 16.83 5.73 -9.74
C VAL A 24 17.22 5.46 -8.29
N LYS A 25 16.31 5.80 -7.36
CA LYS A 25 16.38 5.36 -5.96
C LYS A 25 15.25 4.37 -5.72
N PHE A 26 15.60 3.17 -5.31
CA PHE A 26 14.65 2.13 -4.93
C PHE A 26 14.80 1.85 -3.45
N HIS A 27 13.69 1.82 -2.71
CA HIS A 27 13.64 1.58 -1.29
C HIS A 27 12.74 0.38 -0.99
N ALA A 28 13.23 -0.53 -0.15
CA ALA A 28 12.49 -1.70 0.32
C ALA A 28 13.05 -2.13 1.69
N PRO A 29 12.26 -2.73 2.57
CA PRO A 29 12.74 -3.35 3.80
C PRO A 29 13.52 -4.63 3.52
N GLU A 30 14.10 -5.21 4.58
CA GLU A 30 14.42 -6.63 4.57
C GLU A 30 13.12 -7.43 4.53
N VAL A 31 13.04 -8.44 3.67
CA VAL A 31 11.84 -9.26 3.51
C VAL A 31 12.12 -10.69 3.92
N VAL A 32 11.36 -11.20 4.90
CA VAL A 32 11.30 -12.61 5.29
C VAL A 32 9.98 -13.18 4.75
N PHE A 33 10.05 -14.06 3.75
CA PHE A 33 8.86 -14.50 3.02
C PHE A 33 8.74 -16.02 2.96
N GLY A 34 7.55 -16.54 3.22
CA GLY A 34 7.21 -17.95 3.02
C GLY A 34 6.37 -18.52 4.14
N ILE A 35 5.83 -19.73 3.91
CA ILE A 35 5.05 -20.47 4.88
C ILE A 35 5.88 -20.72 6.14
N GLY A 36 5.36 -20.32 7.30
CA GLY A 36 6.04 -20.47 8.59
C GLY A 36 7.05 -19.35 8.89
N SER A 37 7.18 -18.32 8.04
CA SER A 37 8.15 -17.23 8.28
C SER A 37 7.88 -16.45 9.57
N LEU A 38 6.67 -16.53 10.17
CA LEU A 38 6.37 -15.97 11.48
C LEU A 38 7.32 -16.45 12.58
N THR A 39 7.89 -17.66 12.45
CA THR A 39 8.89 -18.22 13.38
C THR A 39 10.14 -17.35 13.48
N GLU A 40 10.47 -16.57 12.46
CA GLU A 40 11.63 -15.67 12.43
C GLU A 40 11.42 -14.37 13.21
N ALA A 41 10.18 -14.10 13.69
CA ALA A 41 9.85 -12.82 14.33
C ALA A 41 10.68 -12.56 15.60
N GLY A 42 10.92 -13.59 16.42
CA GLY A 42 11.74 -13.47 17.62
C GLY A 42 13.18 -13.13 17.32
N PHE A 43 13.79 -13.81 16.36
CA PHE A 43 15.16 -13.54 15.91
C PHE A 43 15.29 -12.17 15.25
N SER A 44 14.35 -11.82 14.38
CA SER A 44 14.31 -10.53 13.68
C SER A 44 14.18 -9.36 14.66
N ALA A 45 13.27 -9.44 15.63
CA ALA A 45 13.10 -8.42 16.65
C ALA A 45 14.36 -8.29 17.54
N ALA A 46 14.97 -9.40 17.98
CA ALA A 46 16.20 -9.39 18.77
C ALA A 46 17.38 -8.75 17.99
N ARG A 47 17.48 -9.01 16.68
CA ARG A 47 18.49 -8.41 15.81
C ARG A 47 18.32 -6.91 15.64
N LEU A 48 17.08 -6.41 15.70
CA LEU A 48 16.76 -4.97 15.73
C LEU A 48 17.04 -4.34 17.11
N GLY A 49 17.48 -5.11 18.11
CA GLY A 49 17.82 -4.65 19.44
C GLY A 49 16.68 -4.69 20.45
N ALA A 50 15.57 -5.37 20.13
CA ALA A 50 14.42 -5.47 21.02
C ALA A 50 14.79 -6.11 22.37
N ARG A 51 14.20 -5.55 23.44
CA ARG A 51 14.08 -6.16 24.77
C ARG A 51 12.63 -6.24 25.17
N ARG A 52 11.90 -5.15 24.91
CA ARG A 52 10.48 -5.01 25.18
C ARG A 52 9.75 -4.52 23.93
N PRO A 53 9.52 -5.42 22.96
CA PRO A 53 8.83 -5.05 21.71
C PRO A 53 7.36 -4.68 21.98
N PHE A 54 6.88 -3.64 21.32
CA PHE A 54 5.50 -3.17 21.35
C PHE A 54 4.72 -3.76 20.17
N VAL A 55 3.79 -4.67 20.45
CA VAL A 55 2.98 -5.34 19.44
C VAL A 55 1.67 -4.60 19.24
N VAL A 56 1.49 -4.01 18.07
CA VAL A 56 0.29 -3.28 17.64
C VAL A 56 -0.56 -4.19 16.76
N THR A 57 -1.82 -4.39 17.13
CA THR A 57 -2.73 -5.33 16.47
C THR A 57 -4.20 -4.94 16.64
N ASP A 58 -5.10 -5.75 16.09
CA ASP A 58 -6.54 -5.64 16.26
C ASP A 58 -7.15 -6.89 16.90
N PRO A 59 -8.41 -6.81 17.41
CA PRO A 59 -9.07 -7.94 18.03
C PRO A 59 -9.24 -9.17 17.12
N GLY A 60 -9.42 -8.95 15.81
CA GLY A 60 -9.63 -10.04 14.85
C GLY A 60 -8.37 -10.90 14.68
N ILE A 61 -7.19 -10.31 14.75
CA ILE A 61 -5.91 -11.04 14.67
C ILE A 61 -5.65 -11.83 15.96
N ILE A 62 -6.07 -11.29 17.11
CA ILE A 62 -6.04 -12.03 18.38
C ILE A 62 -6.97 -13.24 18.30
N GLU A 63 -8.21 -13.04 17.88
CA GLU A 63 -9.20 -14.12 17.76
C GLU A 63 -8.75 -15.21 16.77
N ALA A 64 -8.04 -14.84 15.73
CA ALA A 64 -7.44 -15.76 14.77
C ALA A 64 -6.25 -16.57 15.34
N GLY A 65 -5.73 -16.22 16.52
CA GLY A 65 -4.64 -16.92 17.23
C GLY A 65 -3.23 -16.52 16.80
N TRP A 66 -3.08 -15.61 15.84
CA TRP A 66 -1.77 -15.20 15.29
C TRP A 66 -0.93 -14.40 16.27
N VAL A 67 -1.58 -13.63 17.16
CA VAL A 67 -0.87 -12.89 18.20
C VAL A 67 -0.25 -13.84 19.21
N ASP A 68 -0.97 -14.89 19.64
CA ASP A 68 -0.45 -15.87 20.60
C ASP A 68 0.76 -16.64 20.02
N GLU A 69 0.72 -17.00 18.72
CA GLU A 69 1.86 -17.62 18.05
C GLU A 69 3.07 -16.67 18.00
N LEU A 70 2.87 -15.41 17.60
CA LEU A 70 3.91 -14.37 17.61
C LEU A 70 4.52 -14.20 19.01
N LEU A 71 3.68 -14.08 20.05
CA LEU A 71 4.15 -13.91 21.42
C LEU A 71 4.96 -15.12 21.90
N GLY A 72 4.63 -16.33 21.44
CA GLY A 72 5.43 -17.53 21.66
C GLY A 72 6.86 -17.35 21.16
N HIS A 73 7.03 -16.99 19.89
CA HIS A 73 8.34 -16.79 19.25
C HIS A 73 9.14 -15.63 19.88
N LEU A 74 8.47 -14.54 20.26
CA LEU A 74 9.13 -13.43 20.96
C LEU A 74 9.67 -13.86 22.34
N ARG A 75 8.88 -14.64 23.11
CA ARG A 75 9.31 -15.15 24.41
C ARG A 75 10.42 -16.20 24.32
N GLU A 76 10.40 -17.07 23.30
CA GLU A 76 11.48 -17.99 23.01
C GLU A 76 12.81 -17.26 22.75
N ALA A 77 12.74 -16.08 22.13
CA ALA A 77 13.86 -15.17 21.94
C ALA A 77 14.21 -14.35 23.21
N ARG A 78 13.55 -14.64 24.35
CA ARG A 78 13.73 -13.96 25.65
C ARG A 78 13.37 -12.48 25.64
N LEU A 79 12.39 -12.09 24.82
CA LEU A 79 11.85 -10.74 24.75
C LEU A 79 10.62 -10.62 25.66
N GLU A 80 10.31 -9.41 26.14
CA GLU A 80 9.19 -9.09 27.01
C GLU A 80 8.13 -8.28 26.22
N PRO A 81 7.32 -8.90 25.34
CA PRO A 81 6.39 -8.17 24.48
C PRO A 81 5.26 -7.50 25.28
N VAL A 82 4.91 -6.29 24.87
CA VAL A 82 3.73 -5.54 25.33
C VAL A 82 2.74 -5.48 24.17
N VAL A 83 1.49 -5.90 24.38
CA VAL A 83 0.46 -5.92 23.35
C VAL A 83 -0.49 -4.73 23.51
N TRP A 84 -0.77 -4.03 22.43
CA TRP A 84 -1.83 -3.06 22.29
C TRP A 84 -2.74 -3.46 21.12
N SER A 85 -4.03 -3.68 21.39
CA SER A 85 -4.95 -4.36 20.47
C SER A 85 -6.23 -3.56 20.17
N ALA A 86 -6.21 -2.26 20.36
CA ALA A 86 -7.38 -1.43 20.16
C ALA A 86 -7.39 -0.73 18.78
N VAL A 87 -6.71 -1.29 17.77
CA VAL A 87 -6.79 -0.78 16.40
C VAL A 87 -8.15 -1.10 15.81
N THR A 88 -8.80 -0.07 15.24
CA THR A 88 -10.03 -0.23 14.44
C THR A 88 -9.73 -0.06 12.95
N PRO A 89 -10.62 -0.48 12.03
CA PRO A 89 -10.44 -0.18 10.60
C PRO A 89 -10.25 1.32 10.37
N ASN A 90 -9.31 1.69 9.49
CA ASN A 90 -8.92 3.08 9.27
C ASN A 90 -8.45 3.76 10.57
N PRO A 91 -7.21 3.53 11.03
CA PRO A 91 -6.76 3.88 12.38
C PRO A 91 -6.95 5.37 12.67
N LYS A 92 -7.45 5.67 13.86
CA LYS A 92 -7.82 7.03 14.26
C LYS A 92 -6.66 7.70 14.99
N ASP A 93 -6.58 9.00 14.89
CA ASP A 93 -5.59 9.83 15.56
C ASP A 93 -5.54 9.60 17.07
N HIS A 94 -6.70 9.50 17.74
CA HIS A 94 -6.77 9.22 19.18
C HIS A 94 -6.33 7.80 19.55
N GLU A 95 -6.54 6.80 18.68
CA GLU A 95 -6.05 5.43 18.89
C GLU A 95 -4.51 5.39 18.88
N ILE A 96 -3.89 6.09 17.92
CA ILE A 96 -2.43 6.21 17.81
C ILE A 96 -1.84 6.91 19.04
N ARG A 97 -2.47 8.00 19.51
CA ARG A 97 -2.05 8.69 20.76
C ARG A 97 -2.13 7.76 21.98
N ALA A 98 -3.21 6.98 22.11
CA ALA A 98 -3.36 6.03 23.19
C ALA A 98 -2.33 4.88 23.14
N ALA A 99 -2.05 4.37 21.95
CA ALA A 99 -1.01 3.37 21.72
C ALA A 99 0.37 3.92 22.09
N PHE A 100 0.69 5.14 21.65
CA PHE A 100 1.95 5.82 21.96
C PHE A 100 2.11 6.05 23.47
N ALA A 101 1.06 6.47 24.18
CA ALA A 101 1.12 6.62 25.63
C ALA A 101 1.48 5.29 26.32
N THR A 102 0.90 4.17 25.87
CA THR A 102 1.23 2.83 26.37
C THR A 102 2.68 2.43 26.03
N TYR A 103 3.16 2.74 24.81
CA TYR A 103 4.53 2.48 24.39
C TYR A 103 5.54 3.16 25.33
N VAL A 104 5.30 4.44 25.66
CA VAL A 104 6.16 5.22 26.57
C VAL A 104 6.07 4.71 28.00
N GLU A 105 4.84 4.52 28.54
CA GLU A 105 4.63 4.03 29.92
C GLU A 105 5.32 2.69 30.17
N ARG A 106 5.33 1.82 29.16
CA ARG A 106 5.89 0.48 29.26
C ARG A 106 7.37 0.42 28.85
N GLU A 107 7.99 1.54 28.53
CA GLU A 107 9.42 1.63 28.13
C GLU A 107 9.76 0.65 26.99
N CYS A 108 8.93 0.60 25.95
CA CYS A 108 9.13 -0.26 24.80
C CYS A 108 10.21 0.32 23.85
N ASP A 109 10.83 -0.54 23.03
CA ASP A 109 12.02 -0.19 22.25
C ASP A 109 11.93 -0.49 20.74
N VAL A 110 11.22 -1.54 20.36
CA VAL A 110 10.96 -1.93 18.96
C VAL A 110 9.47 -2.03 18.75
N ILE A 111 8.98 -1.65 17.58
CA ILE A 111 7.55 -1.70 17.25
C ILE A 111 7.30 -2.83 16.27
N ILE A 112 6.30 -3.67 16.57
CA ILE A 112 5.87 -4.77 15.73
C ILE A 112 4.39 -4.56 15.39
N GLY A 113 4.07 -4.31 14.12
CA GLY A 113 2.69 -4.30 13.64
C GLY A 113 2.32 -5.68 13.09
N ILE A 114 1.29 -6.32 13.62
CA ILE A 114 0.74 -7.57 13.07
C ILE A 114 -0.74 -7.39 12.75
N GLY A 115 -1.11 -7.58 11.48
CA GLY A 115 -2.48 -7.40 11.03
C GLY A 115 -2.59 -6.86 9.60
N GLY A 116 -3.74 -6.25 9.28
CA GLY A 116 -3.96 -5.56 8.03
C GLY A 116 -3.27 -4.20 7.96
N GLY A 117 -3.56 -3.43 6.90
CA GLY A 117 -3.01 -2.07 6.71
C GLY A 117 -3.23 -1.16 7.91
N SER A 118 -4.40 -1.25 8.56
CA SER A 118 -4.71 -0.44 9.75
C SER A 118 -3.75 -0.68 10.91
N CYS A 119 -3.36 -1.93 11.15
CA CYS A 119 -2.37 -2.27 12.19
C CYS A 119 -0.98 -1.75 11.81
N ALA A 120 -0.61 -1.87 10.54
CA ALA A 120 0.66 -1.34 10.04
C ALA A 120 0.71 0.19 10.16
N ASP A 121 -0.36 0.88 9.77
CA ASP A 121 -0.45 2.34 9.85
C ASP A 121 -0.45 2.83 11.31
N ALA A 122 -1.18 2.14 12.21
CA ALA A 122 -1.14 2.45 13.64
C ALA A 122 0.28 2.25 14.22
N ALA A 123 0.97 1.17 13.86
CA ALA A 123 2.35 0.92 14.27
C ALA A 123 3.32 2.01 13.77
N LYS A 124 3.18 2.42 12.50
CA LYS A 124 3.94 3.55 11.93
C LYS A 124 3.62 4.86 12.65
N GLY A 125 2.35 5.12 12.98
CA GLY A 125 1.94 6.29 13.73
C GLY A 125 2.58 6.36 15.12
N VAL A 126 2.63 5.24 15.84
CA VAL A 126 3.36 5.14 17.12
C VAL A 126 4.86 5.38 16.91
N ALA A 127 5.45 4.83 15.85
CA ALA A 127 6.85 5.02 15.52
C ALA A 127 7.17 6.51 15.26
N ILE A 128 6.31 7.23 14.53
CA ILE A 128 6.44 8.67 14.28
C ILE A 128 6.50 9.43 15.61
N LEU A 129 5.49 9.24 16.47
CA LEU A 129 5.38 9.95 17.74
C LEU A 129 6.50 9.59 18.72
N SER A 130 7.12 8.41 18.57
CA SER A 130 8.23 7.98 19.44
C SER A 130 9.55 8.68 19.11
N GLY A 131 9.74 9.11 17.88
CA GLY A 131 10.99 9.74 17.42
C GLY A 131 10.86 11.23 17.15
N ASN A 132 9.64 11.78 17.17
CA ASN A 132 9.37 13.16 16.75
C ASN A 132 8.40 13.85 17.73
N ASP A 133 8.58 15.14 17.96
CA ASP A 133 7.73 15.96 18.83
C ASP A 133 6.43 16.38 18.12
N GLY A 134 5.35 16.58 18.88
CA GLY A 134 4.07 17.10 18.36
C GLY A 134 2.98 16.07 18.28
N ASP A 135 1.96 16.32 17.47
CA ASP A 135 0.80 15.46 17.27
C ASP A 135 0.88 14.71 15.94
N ILE A 136 0.24 13.52 15.87
CA ILE A 136 0.27 12.70 14.63
C ILE A 136 -0.29 13.47 13.42
N LEU A 137 -1.24 14.36 13.61
CA LEU A 137 -1.84 15.16 12.55
C LEU A 137 -0.90 16.25 12.00
N ASP A 138 0.14 16.64 12.74
CA ASP A 138 1.14 17.62 12.30
C ASP A 138 2.04 17.08 11.18
N TYR A 139 2.09 15.76 11.03
CA TYR A 139 2.91 15.08 10.03
C TYR A 139 2.21 14.85 8.69
N ALA A 140 0.96 15.32 8.53
CA ALA A 140 0.23 15.20 7.26
C ALA A 140 1.03 15.79 6.09
N GLY A 141 1.17 15.01 5.00
CA GLY A 141 1.90 15.40 3.78
C GLY A 141 3.20 14.65 3.58
N VAL A 142 4.08 15.21 2.75
CA VAL A 142 5.31 14.55 2.26
C VAL A 142 6.52 15.00 3.08
N ASP A 143 7.37 14.05 3.50
CA ASP A 143 8.65 14.26 4.18
C ASP A 143 8.57 15.18 5.42
N ARG A 144 7.47 15.08 6.18
CA ARG A 144 7.28 15.83 7.42
C ARG A 144 7.93 15.16 8.64
N VAL A 145 8.17 13.87 8.58
CA VAL A 145 8.88 13.10 9.64
C VAL A 145 10.37 13.38 9.48
N SER A 146 10.92 14.20 10.36
CA SER A 146 12.29 14.74 10.23
C SER A 146 13.34 14.02 11.06
N GLN A 147 12.92 13.27 12.08
CA GLN A 147 13.81 12.50 12.95
C GLN A 147 13.67 11.00 12.69
N PRO A 148 14.70 10.19 12.96
CA PRO A 148 14.61 8.75 12.88
C PRO A 148 13.48 8.20 13.77
N ILE A 149 12.83 7.15 13.29
CA ILE A 149 11.83 6.40 14.07
C ILE A 149 12.50 5.18 14.74
N PRO A 150 11.90 4.61 15.81
CA PRO A 150 12.34 3.34 16.37
C PRO A 150 12.29 2.23 15.32
N PRO A 151 13.08 1.15 15.48
CA PRO A 151 13.02 0.01 14.58
C PRO A 151 11.61 -0.56 14.46
N LEU A 152 11.19 -0.83 13.22
CA LEU A 152 9.83 -1.21 12.87
C LEU A 152 9.81 -2.54 12.11
N LEU A 153 9.02 -3.50 12.60
CA LEU A 153 8.78 -4.78 11.97
C LEU A 153 7.30 -4.91 11.67
N ILE A 154 6.91 -5.25 10.44
CA ILE A 154 5.50 -5.43 10.06
C ILE A 154 5.25 -6.86 9.58
N ILE A 155 4.14 -7.43 10.04
CA ILE A 155 3.68 -8.79 9.73
C ILE A 155 2.27 -8.67 9.14
N PRO A 156 2.13 -8.63 7.80
CA PRO A 156 0.84 -8.44 7.17
C PRO A 156 -0.04 -9.69 7.27
N SER A 157 -1.33 -9.50 7.56
CA SER A 157 -2.37 -10.53 7.52
C SER A 157 -3.33 -10.37 6.35
N THR A 158 -3.08 -9.40 5.46
CA THR A 158 -3.87 -9.14 4.24
C THR A 158 -2.98 -9.12 3.02
N SER A 159 -3.53 -9.46 1.86
CA SER A 159 -2.81 -9.51 0.58
C SER A 159 -3.19 -8.34 -0.33
N GLY A 160 -2.98 -7.10 0.12
CA GLY A 160 -3.43 -5.95 -0.66
C GLY A 160 -2.63 -4.67 -0.41
N THR A 161 -2.64 -4.19 0.83
CA THR A 161 -2.23 -2.83 1.16
C THR A 161 -0.74 -2.53 0.94
N GLY A 162 0.14 -3.56 0.97
CA GLY A 162 1.58 -3.35 0.87
C GLY A 162 2.16 -2.41 1.95
N ALA A 163 1.41 -2.18 3.04
CA ALA A 163 1.82 -1.27 4.12
C ALA A 163 3.09 -1.76 4.84
N ASP A 164 3.36 -3.05 4.76
CA ASP A 164 4.55 -3.72 5.31
C ASP A 164 5.85 -3.36 4.57
N VAL A 165 5.76 -2.79 3.38
CA VAL A 165 6.93 -2.37 2.59
C VAL A 165 6.84 -0.92 2.12
N SER A 166 5.78 -0.19 2.48
CA SER A 166 5.52 1.15 1.95
C SER A 166 5.98 2.28 2.87
N GLN A 167 6.20 3.43 2.25
CA GLN A 167 6.54 4.69 2.90
C GLN A 167 5.31 5.50 3.35
N PHE A 168 4.11 4.91 3.33
CA PHE A 168 2.85 5.57 3.64
C PHE A 168 2.35 5.15 5.02
N CYS A 169 1.68 6.09 5.69
CA CYS A 169 0.90 5.88 6.90
C CYS A 169 -0.39 6.70 6.77
N ILE A 170 -1.53 6.01 6.78
CA ILE A 170 -2.85 6.64 6.62
C ILE A 170 -3.53 6.71 7.99
N VAL A 171 -3.94 7.91 8.38
CA VAL A 171 -4.57 8.17 9.68
C VAL A 171 -5.88 8.91 9.47
N THR A 172 -6.90 8.56 10.22
CA THR A 172 -8.16 9.28 10.23
C THR A 172 -8.10 10.41 11.26
N ASP A 173 -8.19 11.65 10.80
CA ASP A 173 -8.46 12.83 11.63
C ASP A 173 -9.94 12.80 12.01
N THR A 174 -10.21 12.49 13.27
CA THR A 174 -11.59 12.29 13.74
C THR A 174 -12.35 13.59 13.93
N GLU A 175 -11.66 14.72 14.15
CA GLU A 175 -12.29 16.03 14.28
C GLU A 175 -12.81 16.52 12.92
N ARG A 176 -12.00 16.38 11.88
CA ARG A 176 -12.32 16.84 10.51
C ARG A 176 -13.05 15.78 9.69
N SER A 177 -13.11 14.52 10.18
CA SER A 177 -13.66 13.35 9.46
C SER A 177 -13.01 13.18 8.08
N VAL A 178 -11.69 13.26 8.02
CA VAL A 178 -10.90 13.06 6.80
C VAL A 178 -9.73 12.10 7.04
N LYS A 179 -9.35 11.38 5.99
CA LYS A 179 -8.10 10.60 6.01
C LYS A 179 -6.94 11.50 5.63
N ILE A 180 -5.91 11.53 6.46
CA ILE A 180 -4.64 12.18 6.15
C ILE A 180 -3.61 11.15 5.72
N THR A 181 -2.78 11.52 4.77
CA THR A 181 -1.64 10.71 4.33
C THR A 181 -0.36 11.33 4.89
N ILE A 182 0.41 10.51 5.60
CA ILE A 182 1.77 10.82 6.00
C ILE A 182 2.69 10.00 5.11
N MET A 183 3.59 10.63 4.38
CA MET A 183 4.47 9.96 3.45
C MET A 183 5.92 10.39 3.69
N GLY A 184 6.80 9.40 3.78
CA GLY A 184 8.23 9.65 3.92
C GLY A 184 9.03 8.35 4.03
N ARG A 185 10.27 8.37 3.54
CA ARG A 185 11.12 7.17 3.52
C ARG A 185 11.43 6.61 4.91
N ALA A 186 11.39 7.46 5.93
CA ALA A 186 11.55 7.03 7.32
C ALA A 186 10.48 6.03 7.78
N LEU A 187 9.34 5.96 7.08
CA LEU A 187 8.21 5.08 7.44
C LEU A 187 8.27 3.69 6.79
N VAL A 188 9.24 3.45 5.91
CA VAL A 188 9.45 2.09 5.39
C VAL A 188 9.96 1.23 6.55
N PRO A 189 9.30 0.11 6.86
CA PRO A 189 9.76 -0.78 7.93
C PRO A 189 11.19 -1.28 7.73
N ASP A 190 11.87 -1.63 8.81
CA ASP A 190 13.18 -2.30 8.73
C ASP A 190 13.04 -3.72 8.21
N ILE A 191 11.99 -4.43 8.68
CA ILE A 191 11.73 -5.83 8.32
C ILE A 191 10.23 -6.01 8.03
N SER A 192 9.92 -6.68 6.91
CA SER A 192 8.61 -7.27 6.62
C SER A 192 8.68 -8.79 6.76
N ILE A 193 7.79 -9.39 7.57
CA ILE A 193 7.64 -10.84 7.67
C ILE A 193 6.31 -11.24 7.05
N THR A 194 6.35 -11.80 5.87
CA THR A 194 5.16 -12.17 5.10
C THR A 194 4.94 -13.68 5.16
N ASP A 195 4.11 -14.13 6.10
CA ASP A 195 3.71 -15.53 6.22
C ASP A 195 2.32 -15.76 5.59
N PRO A 196 2.24 -16.48 4.47
CA PRO A 196 0.97 -16.72 3.77
C PRO A 196 -0.10 -17.42 4.61
N ARG A 197 0.26 -18.08 5.71
CA ARG A 197 -0.71 -18.71 6.63
C ARG A 197 -1.68 -17.69 7.25
N LEU A 198 -1.20 -16.47 7.51
CA LEU A 198 -2.03 -15.41 8.08
C LEU A 198 -3.19 -15.04 7.16
N LEU A 199 -3.00 -15.18 5.85
CA LEU A 199 -4.02 -14.89 4.84
C LEU A 199 -5.16 -15.93 4.80
N MET A 200 -4.96 -17.13 5.37
CA MET A 200 -5.95 -18.21 5.35
C MET A 200 -7.13 -17.95 6.30
N THR A 201 -6.96 -17.06 7.25
CA THR A 201 -8.02 -16.65 8.21
C THR A 201 -8.79 -15.41 7.77
N MET A 202 -8.40 -14.80 6.66
CA MET A 202 -9.02 -13.59 6.13
C MET A 202 -10.45 -13.86 5.63
N PRO A 203 -11.46 -13.04 6.02
CA PRO A 203 -12.81 -13.13 5.48
C PRO A 203 -12.83 -12.94 3.95
N ALA A 204 -13.77 -13.61 3.26
CA ALA A 204 -13.86 -13.58 1.79
C ALA A 204 -14.02 -12.15 1.24
N SER A 205 -14.84 -11.31 1.87
CA SER A 205 -15.03 -9.91 1.47
C SER A 205 -13.74 -9.08 1.57
N LEU A 206 -12.96 -9.31 2.64
CA LEU A 206 -11.67 -8.65 2.82
C LEU A 206 -10.64 -9.16 1.79
N ASN A 207 -10.66 -10.47 1.51
CA ASN A 207 -9.81 -11.06 0.49
C ASN A 207 -10.06 -10.47 -0.91
N ALA A 208 -11.34 -10.31 -1.30
CA ALA A 208 -11.73 -9.68 -2.56
C ALA A 208 -11.24 -8.22 -2.62
N ALA A 209 -11.53 -7.44 -1.57
CA ALA A 209 -11.14 -6.04 -1.49
C ALA A 209 -9.62 -5.87 -1.59
N THR A 210 -8.86 -6.59 -0.76
CA THR A 210 -7.40 -6.45 -0.72
C THR A 210 -6.73 -6.97 -2.00
N GLY A 211 -7.28 -8.03 -2.63
CA GLY A 211 -6.76 -8.50 -3.90
C GLY A 211 -6.92 -7.48 -5.05
N LEU A 212 -8.06 -6.79 -5.11
CA LEU A 212 -8.28 -5.69 -6.07
C LEU A 212 -7.44 -4.45 -5.75
N ASP A 213 -7.16 -4.22 -4.48
CA ASP A 213 -6.25 -3.17 -4.04
C ASP A 213 -4.83 -3.42 -4.54
N ALA A 214 -4.29 -4.64 -4.35
CA ALA A 214 -2.99 -5.04 -4.89
C ALA A 214 -2.93 -4.90 -6.43
N LEU A 215 -4.00 -5.27 -7.13
CA LEU A 215 -4.11 -5.09 -8.58
C LEU A 215 -4.03 -3.62 -8.97
N THR A 216 -4.77 -2.77 -8.25
CA THR A 216 -4.79 -1.32 -8.49
C THR A 216 -3.42 -0.70 -8.24
N HIS A 217 -2.77 -1.07 -7.14
CA HIS A 217 -1.40 -0.66 -6.83
C HIS A 217 -0.43 -1.00 -7.96
N GLY A 218 -0.48 -2.25 -8.47
CA GLY A 218 0.38 -2.68 -9.56
C GLY A 218 0.14 -1.89 -10.85
N ILE A 219 -1.12 -1.73 -11.25
CA ILE A 219 -1.48 -1.01 -12.48
C ILE A 219 -1.09 0.47 -12.37
N GLU A 220 -1.45 1.16 -11.29
CA GLU A 220 -1.16 2.58 -11.13
C GLU A 220 0.33 2.85 -10.99
N ALA A 221 1.07 2.05 -10.21
CA ALA A 221 2.51 2.17 -10.10
C ALA A 221 3.21 2.01 -11.46
N PHE A 222 2.73 1.07 -12.29
CA PHE A 222 3.31 0.85 -13.61
C PHE A 222 3.11 2.05 -14.54
N VAL A 223 1.92 2.65 -14.57
CA VAL A 223 1.63 3.79 -15.47
C VAL A 223 2.00 5.15 -14.88
N SER A 224 2.42 5.21 -13.63
CA SER A 224 2.78 6.45 -12.92
C SER A 224 3.87 7.26 -13.63
N LEU A 225 3.82 8.58 -13.56
CA LEU A 225 4.89 9.47 -14.02
C LEU A 225 6.19 9.30 -13.22
N ALA A 226 6.11 8.78 -12.00
CA ALA A 226 7.25 8.47 -11.14
C ALA A 226 7.76 7.02 -11.28
N HIS A 227 7.25 6.27 -12.26
CA HIS A 227 7.67 4.90 -12.52
C HIS A 227 9.19 4.79 -12.78
N ASN A 228 9.74 3.63 -12.55
CA ASN A 228 11.13 3.33 -12.85
C ASN A 228 11.30 1.83 -13.15
N PRO A 229 12.39 1.42 -13.82
CA PRO A 229 12.54 0.02 -14.24
C PRO A 229 12.46 -1.03 -13.13
N LEU A 230 12.87 -0.70 -11.91
CA LEU A 230 12.79 -1.62 -10.77
C LEU A 230 11.36 -1.75 -10.27
N ALA A 231 10.64 -0.63 -10.12
CA ALA A 231 9.22 -0.64 -9.77
C ALA A 231 8.36 -1.33 -10.83
N ASP A 232 8.67 -1.14 -12.11
CA ASP A 232 7.94 -1.73 -13.24
C ASP A 232 7.93 -3.26 -13.21
N ILE A 233 9.08 -3.89 -12.89
CA ILE A 233 9.18 -5.35 -12.78
C ILE A 233 8.24 -5.87 -11.69
N HIS A 234 8.23 -5.22 -10.53
CA HIS A 234 7.36 -5.60 -9.42
C HIS A 234 5.88 -5.36 -9.75
N ALA A 235 5.55 -4.25 -10.38
CA ALA A 235 4.20 -3.91 -10.80
C ALA A 235 3.60 -4.94 -11.76
N LEU A 236 4.30 -5.28 -12.83
CA LEU A 236 3.85 -6.28 -13.81
C LEU A 236 3.68 -7.66 -13.18
N SER A 237 4.63 -8.06 -12.32
CA SER A 237 4.53 -9.33 -11.60
C SER A 237 3.31 -9.37 -10.68
N ALA A 238 3.04 -8.30 -9.93
CA ALA A 238 1.86 -8.20 -9.07
C ALA A 238 0.56 -8.34 -9.85
N VAL A 239 0.44 -7.63 -10.98
CA VAL A 239 -0.74 -7.69 -11.86
C VAL A 239 -1.01 -9.11 -12.35
N GLY A 240 0.00 -9.80 -12.88
CA GLY A 240 -0.15 -11.18 -13.35
C GLY A 240 -0.58 -12.12 -12.22
N LEU A 241 0.08 -12.06 -11.08
CA LEU A 241 -0.22 -12.90 -9.93
C LEU A 241 -1.65 -12.72 -9.40
N VAL A 242 -2.16 -11.48 -9.36
CA VAL A 242 -3.55 -11.23 -8.92
C VAL A 242 -4.54 -11.86 -9.89
N PHE A 243 -4.37 -11.66 -11.20
CA PHE A 243 -5.29 -12.24 -12.19
C PHE A 243 -5.30 -13.78 -12.17
N ASP A 244 -4.14 -14.38 -11.94
CA ASP A 244 -3.98 -15.85 -11.92
C ASP A 244 -4.55 -16.47 -10.65
N HIS A 245 -4.50 -15.79 -9.49
CA HIS A 245 -4.70 -16.46 -8.21
C HIS A 245 -5.84 -15.91 -7.34
N LEU A 246 -6.33 -14.68 -7.53
CA LEU A 246 -7.36 -14.10 -6.65
C LEU A 246 -8.64 -14.95 -6.66
N ARG A 247 -9.12 -15.39 -7.82
CA ARG A 247 -10.31 -16.25 -7.94
C ARG A 247 -10.15 -17.56 -7.16
N THR A 248 -8.97 -18.16 -7.24
CA THR A 248 -8.67 -19.40 -6.52
C THR A 248 -8.76 -19.18 -5.01
N THR A 249 -8.22 -18.08 -4.48
CA THR A 249 -8.32 -17.78 -3.04
C THR A 249 -9.75 -17.49 -2.56
N MET A 250 -10.67 -17.13 -3.46
CA MET A 250 -12.09 -16.98 -3.13
C MET A 250 -12.81 -18.33 -3.05
N THR A 251 -12.49 -19.27 -3.94
CA THR A 251 -13.16 -20.57 -4.01
C THR A 251 -12.48 -21.65 -3.15
N ALA A 252 -11.17 -21.54 -2.93
CA ALA A 252 -10.36 -22.41 -2.10
C ALA A 252 -9.51 -21.59 -1.11
N PRO A 253 -10.13 -21.00 -0.06
CA PRO A 253 -9.47 -20.01 0.81
C PRO A 253 -8.29 -20.53 1.63
N ARG A 254 -8.10 -21.86 1.71
CA ARG A 254 -6.98 -22.51 2.41
C ARG A 254 -5.97 -23.14 1.47
N GLU A 255 -6.05 -22.88 0.18
CA GLU A 255 -5.09 -23.37 -0.80
C GLU A 255 -3.78 -22.59 -0.69
N GLU A 256 -2.75 -23.27 -0.15
CA GLU A 256 -1.47 -22.63 0.24
C GLU A 256 -0.74 -21.99 -0.94
N ALA A 257 -0.77 -22.64 -2.12
CA ALA A 257 -0.06 -22.13 -3.29
C ALA A 257 -0.68 -20.80 -3.76
N ALA A 258 -2.02 -20.70 -3.85
CA ALA A 258 -2.68 -19.46 -4.23
C ALA A 258 -2.51 -18.37 -3.17
N ARG A 259 -2.59 -18.71 -1.87
CA ARG A 259 -2.31 -17.76 -0.78
C ARG A 259 -0.88 -17.23 -0.83
N THR A 260 0.09 -18.10 -1.07
CA THR A 260 1.49 -17.71 -1.24
C THR A 260 1.66 -16.75 -2.43
N LYS A 261 0.98 -17.02 -3.55
CA LYS A 261 1.02 -16.15 -4.72
C LYS A 261 0.35 -14.81 -4.49
N MET A 262 -0.78 -14.77 -3.77
CA MET A 262 -1.42 -13.51 -3.41
C MET A 262 -0.59 -12.71 -2.38
N ALA A 263 0.07 -13.36 -1.42
CA ALA A 263 1.04 -12.72 -0.53
C ALA A 263 2.19 -12.09 -1.34
N GLN A 264 2.73 -12.84 -2.30
CA GLN A 264 3.77 -12.35 -3.21
C GLN A 264 3.28 -11.18 -4.06
N ALA A 265 2.03 -11.21 -4.55
CA ALA A 265 1.43 -10.13 -5.33
C ALA A 265 1.34 -8.83 -4.53
N SER A 266 0.82 -8.92 -3.29
CA SER A 266 0.72 -7.77 -2.38
C SER A 266 2.08 -7.16 -2.06
N LEU A 267 3.06 -7.99 -1.72
CA LEU A 267 4.44 -7.57 -1.45
C LEU A 267 5.05 -6.84 -2.66
N GLN A 268 4.89 -7.39 -3.86
CA GLN A 268 5.44 -6.78 -5.07
C GLN A 268 4.69 -5.49 -5.46
N ALA A 269 3.37 -5.46 -5.33
CA ALA A 269 2.57 -4.25 -5.51
C ALA A 269 3.02 -3.14 -4.55
N GLY A 270 3.26 -3.49 -3.27
CA GLY A 270 3.81 -2.60 -2.25
C GLY A 270 5.18 -2.03 -2.63
N MET A 271 6.11 -2.88 -3.07
CA MET A 271 7.43 -2.44 -3.55
C MET A 271 7.34 -1.58 -4.81
N ALA A 272 6.36 -1.83 -5.69
CA ALA A 272 6.15 -1.00 -6.87
C ALA A 272 5.67 0.40 -6.48
N PHE A 273 4.52 0.51 -5.78
CA PHE A 273 3.93 1.81 -5.53
C PHE A 273 4.71 2.66 -4.52
N THR A 274 5.41 2.06 -3.58
CA THR A 274 6.26 2.84 -2.66
C THR A 274 7.38 3.59 -3.41
N ASN A 275 7.78 3.10 -4.58
CA ASN A 275 8.84 3.69 -5.42
C ASN A 275 8.35 4.43 -6.66
N ALA A 276 7.06 4.29 -7.02
CA ALA A 276 6.44 4.90 -8.19
C ALA A 276 5.23 5.78 -7.85
N ILE A 277 4.78 5.79 -6.58
CA ILE A 277 3.54 6.44 -6.14
C ILE A 277 2.32 5.81 -6.85
N LEU A 278 1.15 6.45 -6.77
CA LEU A 278 -0.12 5.95 -7.27
C LEU A 278 -0.73 6.91 -8.29
N GLY A 279 -2.04 6.85 -8.52
CA GLY A 279 -2.71 7.64 -9.53
C GLY A 279 -4.15 8.02 -9.18
N ALA A 280 -4.95 8.23 -10.22
CA ALA A 280 -6.29 8.77 -10.12
C ALA A 280 -7.27 7.81 -9.42
N THR A 281 -7.09 6.48 -9.53
CA THR A 281 -7.98 5.53 -8.85
C THR A 281 -7.89 5.70 -7.35
N HIS A 282 -6.66 5.73 -6.79
CA HIS A 282 -6.47 5.96 -5.36
C HIS A 282 -6.90 7.35 -4.93
N ALA A 283 -6.56 8.39 -5.70
CA ALA A 283 -6.99 9.76 -5.40
C ALA A 283 -8.50 9.89 -5.28
N MET A 284 -9.26 9.25 -6.16
CA MET A 284 -10.72 9.21 -6.13
C MET A 284 -11.26 8.31 -5.01
N SER A 285 -10.66 7.15 -4.81
CA SER A 285 -11.06 6.17 -3.79
C SER A 285 -10.92 6.71 -2.37
N HIS A 286 -9.86 7.47 -2.08
CA HIS A 286 -9.67 8.13 -0.79
C HIS A 286 -10.87 9.03 -0.43
N GLN A 287 -11.42 9.75 -1.41
CA GLN A 287 -12.54 10.66 -1.19
C GLN A 287 -13.84 9.91 -0.88
N VAL A 288 -14.11 8.82 -1.63
CA VAL A 288 -15.27 7.95 -1.36
C VAL A 288 -15.14 7.26 0.00
N GLY A 289 -13.94 6.76 0.31
CA GLY A 289 -13.64 6.15 1.61
C GLY A 289 -13.80 7.12 2.77
N GLY A 290 -13.42 8.39 2.60
CA GLY A 290 -13.64 9.45 3.60
C GLY A 290 -15.10 9.81 3.79
N LEU A 291 -15.92 9.74 2.73
CA LEU A 291 -17.34 10.05 2.77
C LEU A 291 -18.17 8.93 3.43
N LEU A 292 -17.88 7.66 3.09
CA LEU A 292 -18.77 6.51 3.38
C LEU A 292 -18.15 5.47 4.31
N ASP A 293 -16.89 5.63 4.70
CA ASP A 293 -16.09 4.56 5.36
C ASP A 293 -16.11 3.23 4.58
N ALA A 294 -16.26 3.32 3.24
CA ALA A 294 -16.34 2.17 2.36
C ALA A 294 -15.00 1.40 2.29
N PRO A 295 -15.04 0.06 2.11
CA PRO A 295 -13.82 -0.73 1.95
C PRO A 295 -13.00 -0.27 0.74
N HIS A 296 -11.76 0.18 0.99
CA HIS A 296 -10.91 0.87 0.01
C HIS A 296 -10.74 0.08 -1.30
N GLY A 297 -10.35 -1.18 -1.21
CA GLY A 297 -10.14 -2.02 -2.39
C GLY A 297 -11.42 -2.33 -3.19
N VAL A 298 -12.61 -2.25 -2.56
CA VAL A 298 -13.89 -2.34 -3.28
C VAL A 298 -14.09 -1.10 -4.14
N VAL A 299 -13.86 0.09 -3.58
CA VAL A 299 -13.95 1.36 -4.31
C VAL A 299 -12.94 1.39 -5.46
N ASN A 300 -11.69 0.92 -5.21
CA ASN A 300 -10.68 0.78 -6.26
C ASN A 300 -11.16 -0.14 -7.39
N GLY A 301 -11.73 -1.30 -7.07
CA GLY A 301 -12.25 -2.24 -8.07
C GLY A 301 -13.37 -1.67 -8.95
N VAL A 302 -14.19 -0.76 -8.43
CA VAL A 302 -15.22 -0.05 -9.19
C VAL A 302 -14.61 1.02 -10.10
N LEU A 303 -13.67 1.83 -9.58
CA LEU A 303 -13.10 2.97 -10.30
C LEU A 303 -12.07 2.58 -11.36
N LEU A 304 -11.28 1.54 -11.10
CA LEU A 304 -10.09 1.18 -11.89
C LEU A 304 -10.37 0.99 -13.39
N PRO A 305 -11.45 0.30 -13.84
CA PRO A 305 -11.73 0.16 -15.28
C PRO A 305 -11.92 1.49 -16.00
N HIS A 306 -12.51 2.48 -15.34
CA HIS A 306 -12.75 3.81 -15.89
C HIS A 306 -11.45 4.61 -15.97
N VAL A 307 -10.62 4.54 -14.94
CA VAL A 307 -9.31 5.20 -14.90
C VAL A 307 -8.34 4.58 -15.91
N ILE A 308 -8.35 3.27 -16.13
CA ILE A 308 -7.57 2.62 -17.19
C ILE A 308 -7.88 3.25 -18.55
N ARG A 309 -9.17 3.35 -18.93
CA ARG A 309 -9.60 3.98 -20.19
C ARG A 309 -9.20 5.44 -20.30
N TYR A 310 -9.27 6.15 -19.17
CA TYR A 310 -8.86 7.56 -19.09
C TYR A 310 -7.36 7.72 -19.34
N ASN A 311 -6.54 6.95 -18.66
CA ASN A 311 -5.08 7.03 -18.68
C ASN A 311 -4.46 6.49 -19.98
N ALA A 312 -5.11 5.52 -20.64
CA ALA A 312 -4.65 4.94 -21.91
C ALA A 312 -4.48 5.95 -23.04
N ARG A 313 -5.16 7.10 -22.95
CA ARG A 313 -5.00 8.19 -23.94
C ARG A 313 -3.65 8.91 -23.84
N ALA A 314 -2.99 8.83 -22.69
CA ALA A 314 -1.70 9.48 -22.45
C ALA A 314 -0.51 8.53 -22.65
N THR A 315 -0.66 7.26 -22.26
CA THR A 315 0.43 6.25 -22.26
C THR A 315 -0.04 4.92 -22.82
N PRO A 316 -0.57 4.83 -24.06
CA PRO A 316 -1.16 3.61 -24.60
C PRO A 316 -0.16 2.44 -24.64
N GLU A 317 1.12 2.70 -24.85
CA GLU A 317 2.18 1.69 -24.92
C GLU A 317 2.37 0.94 -23.58
N ARG A 318 2.19 1.61 -22.45
CA ARG A 318 2.30 1.00 -21.12
C ARG A 318 1.18 -0.04 -20.88
N PHE A 319 0.01 0.19 -21.46
CA PHE A 319 -1.12 -0.74 -21.34
C PHE A 319 -0.94 -2.01 -22.15
N VAL A 320 -0.06 -2.02 -23.17
CA VAL A 320 0.31 -3.25 -23.90
C VAL A 320 0.99 -4.24 -22.95
N ASP A 321 1.92 -3.77 -22.13
CA ASP A 321 2.67 -4.65 -21.20
C ASP A 321 1.79 -5.09 -20.02
N LEU A 322 0.94 -4.22 -19.51
CA LEU A 322 -0.06 -4.59 -18.49
C LEU A 322 -1.03 -5.65 -18.99
N ALA A 323 -1.56 -5.48 -20.20
CA ALA A 323 -2.50 -6.44 -20.80
C ALA A 323 -1.83 -7.79 -21.11
N LYS A 324 -0.55 -7.80 -21.44
CA LYS A 324 0.25 -9.04 -21.56
C LYS A 324 0.43 -9.70 -20.19
N ALA A 325 0.80 -8.94 -19.16
CA ALA A 325 0.96 -9.44 -17.79
C ALA A 325 -0.36 -10.02 -17.26
N ALA A 326 -1.49 -9.40 -17.61
CA ALA A 326 -2.83 -9.89 -17.29
C ALA A 326 -3.30 -11.08 -18.16
N GLY A 327 -2.52 -11.51 -19.16
CA GLY A 327 -2.87 -12.61 -20.04
C GLY A 327 -3.98 -12.35 -21.04
N VAL A 328 -4.32 -11.06 -21.33
CA VAL A 328 -5.47 -10.70 -22.18
C VAL A 328 -5.10 -10.11 -23.54
N ALA A 329 -3.85 -9.68 -23.75
CA ALA A 329 -3.43 -9.15 -25.04
C ALA A 329 -2.57 -10.16 -25.82
N GLN A 330 -2.75 -10.18 -27.15
CA GLN A 330 -1.91 -10.91 -28.07
C GLN A 330 -0.75 -10.02 -28.56
N PRO A 331 0.36 -10.58 -29.04
CA PRO A 331 1.41 -9.81 -29.68
C PRO A 331 0.85 -8.96 -30.82
N GLY A 332 1.15 -7.65 -30.80
CA GLY A 332 0.70 -6.70 -31.83
C GLY A 332 -0.65 -6.04 -31.55
N THR A 333 -1.34 -6.34 -30.45
CA THR A 333 -2.53 -5.60 -30.04
C THR A 333 -2.19 -4.13 -29.79
N PRO A 334 -2.91 -3.14 -30.40
CA PRO A 334 -2.70 -1.73 -30.14
C PRO A 334 -2.87 -1.36 -28.66
N GLY A 335 -2.20 -0.29 -28.21
CA GLY A 335 -2.23 0.10 -26.80
C GLY A 335 -3.62 0.48 -26.27
N THR A 336 -4.43 1.19 -27.08
CA THR A 336 -5.82 1.53 -26.74
C THR A 336 -6.70 0.30 -26.62
N ASP A 337 -6.56 -0.66 -27.52
CA ASP A 337 -7.30 -1.93 -27.48
C ASP A 337 -6.84 -2.80 -26.31
N SER A 338 -5.52 -2.79 -26.03
CA SER A 338 -4.93 -3.45 -24.87
C SER A 338 -5.51 -2.91 -23.55
N ALA A 339 -5.66 -1.59 -23.45
CA ALA A 339 -6.27 -0.95 -22.29
C ALA A 339 -7.75 -1.31 -22.13
N GLU A 340 -8.51 -1.38 -23.22
CA GLU A 340 -9.91 -1.80 -23.17
C GLU A 340 -10.05 -3.25 -22.73
N LEU A 341 -9.25 -4.17 -23.30
CA LEU A 341 -9.20 -5.57 -22.87
C LEU A 341 -8.85 -5.70 -21.39
N LEU A 342 -7.89 -4.92 -20.91
CA LEU A 342 -7.49 -4.90 -19.50
C LEU A 342 -8.63 -4.39 -18.61
N ALA A 343 -9.28 -3.27 -18.99
CA ALA A 343 -10.40 -2.69 -18.23
C ALA A 343 -11.58 -3.68 -18.12
N GLU A 344 -11.92 -4.36 -19.21
CA GLU A 344 -12.94 -5.40 -19.20
C GLU A 344 -12.52 -6.61 -18.34
N HIS A 345 -11.22 -6.95 -18.33
CA HIS A 345 -10.72 -8.07 -17.52
C HIS A 345 -10.76 -7.74 -16.03
N VAL A 346 -10.41 -6.51 -15.66
CA VAL A 346 -10.60 -6.00 -14.29
C VAL A 346 -12.07 -6.05 -13.89
N ARG A 347 -12.97 -5.57 -14.76
CA ARG A 347 -14.41 -5.60 -14.46
C ARG A 347 -14.92 -7.02 -14.23
N ARG A 348 -14.54 -7.97 -15.07
CA ARG A 348 -14.88 -9.39 -14.90
C ARG A 348 -14.33 -9.96 -13.61
N LEU A 349 -13.07 -9.67 -13.27
CA LEU A 349 -12.49 -10.11 -12.00
C LEU A 349 -13.29 -9.54 -10.81
N SER A 350 -13.64 -8.25 -10.83
CA SER A 350 -14.44 -7.61 -9.79
C SER A 350 -15.82 -8.27 -9.64
N ASP A 351 -16.50 -8.59 -10.75
CA ASP A 351 -17.77 -9.32 -10.74
C ASP A 351 -17.62 -10.72 -10.12
N ASP A 352 -16.56 -11.46 -10.52
CA ASP A 352 -16.29 -12.82 -10.04
C ASP A 352 -16.00 -12.88 -8.53
N VAL A 353 -15.45 -11.81 -7.95
CA VAL A 353 -15.15 -11.73 -6.51
C VAL A 353 -16.23 -10.97 -5.72
N GLY A 354 -17.34 -10.59 -6.35
CA GLY A 354 -18.53 -10.02 -5.72
C GLY A 354 -18.42 -8.53 -5.40
N VAL A 355 -17.61 -7.76 -6.14
CA VAL A 355 -17.54 -6.31 -5.99
C VAL A 355 -18.68 -5.64 -6.78
N PRO A 356 -19.36 -4.63 -6.23
CA PRO A 356 -20.41 -3.88 -6.91
C PRO A 356 -19.98 -3.31 -8.26
N ARG A 357 -20.96 -3.10 -9.15
CA ARG A 357 -20.67 -2.55 -10.47
C ARG A 357 -20.52 -1.05 -10.50
N GLY A 358 -21.11 -0.35 -9.54
CA GLY A 358 -21.09 1.09 -9.48
C GLY A 358 -21.02 1.63 -8.06
N LEU A 359 -20.56 2.87 -7.94
CA LEU A 359 -20.44 3.59 -6.67
C LEU A 359 -21.81 3.86 -6.02
N ARG A 360 -22.88 3.87 -6.81
CA ARG A 360 -24.27 4.02 -6.31
C ARG A 360 -24.65 2.88 -5.36
N GLU A 361 -24.21 1.66 -5.63
CA GLU A 361 -24.43 0.51 -4.76
C GLU A 361 -23.70 0.63 -3.42
N LEU A 362 -22.65 1.45 -3.38
CA LEU A 362 -21.90 1.79 -2.16
C LEU A 362 -22.52 2.98 -1.40
N GLY A 363 -23.47 3.71 -2.01
CA GLY A 363 -24.15 4.84 -1.40
C GLY A 363 -23.73 6.22 -1.91
N VAL A 364 -22.86 6.30 -2.94
CA VAL A 364 -22.53 7.59 -3.60
C VAL A 364 -23.71 8.05 -4.45
N SER A 365 -24.04 9.33 -4.38
CA SER A 365 -25.06 9.98 -5.18
C SER A 365 -24.48 10.99 -6.19
N GLU A 366 -25.26 11.40 -7.18
CA GLU A 366 -24.87 12.47 -8.13
C GLU A 366 -24.54 13.78 -7.41
N GLU A 367 -25.19 14.04 -6.27
CA GLU A 367 -24.99 15.26 -5.47
C GLU A 367 -23.62 15.31 -4.78
N ASP A 368 -23.01 14.15 -4.53
CA ASP A 368 -21.69 14.04 -3.90
C ASP A 368 -20.54 14.35 -4.87
N ILE A 369 -20.76 14.12 -6.18
CA ILE A 369 -19.71 14.17 -7.21
C ILE A 369 -18.95 15.49 -7.22
N PRO A 370 -19.58 16.68 -7.16
CA PRO A 370 -18.83 17.94 -7.20
C PRO A 370 -17.89 18.14 -6.00
N ARG A 371 -18.26 17.59 -4.84
CA ARG A 371 -17.39 17.60 -3.65
C ARG A 371 -16.25 16.61 -3.81
N LEU A 372 -16.56 15.36 -4.15
CA LEU A 372 -15.56 14.30 -4.34
C LEU A 372 -14.52 14.68 -5.40
N ALA A 373 -14.96 15.28 -6.50
CA ALA A 373 -14.06 15.69 -7.57
C ALA A 373 -13.11 16.81 -7.15
N ARG A 374 -13.59 17.81 -6.41
CA ARG A 374 -12.73 18.88 -5.89
C ARG A 374 -11.64 18.35 -4.95
N THR A 375 -12.03 17.51 -3.98
CA THR A 375 -11.05 16.96 -3.02
C THR A 375 -10.10 15.96 -3.66
N THR A 376 -10.51 15.26 -4.72
CA THR A 376 -9.62 14.41 -5.53
C THR A 376 -8.45 15.20 -6.13
N LEU A 377 -8.69 16.45 -6.58
CA LEU A 377 -7.63 17.28 -7.19
C LEU A 377 -6.55 17.69 -6.18
N ASP A 378 -6.86 17.66 -4.89
CA ASP A 378 -5.92 17.99 -3.81
C ASP A 378 -5.16 16.74 -3.30
N ASP A 379 -5.51 15.54 -3.78
CA ASP A 379 -4.88 14.30 -3.34
C ASP A 379 -3.49 14.12 -3.95
N ALA A 380 -2.52 13.78 -3.11
CA ALA A 380 -1.12 13.62 -3.52
C ALA A 380 -0.92 12.53 -4.59
N CYS A 381 -1.74 11.46 -4.58
CA CYS A 381 -1.65 10.38 -5.56
C CYS A 381 -1.94 10.86 -6.98
N LEU A 382 -2.76 11.89 -7.15
CA LEU A 382 -3.10 12.41 -8.47
C LEU A 382 -1.90 13.08 -9.18
N THR A 383 -0.92 13.55 -8.42
CA THR A 383 0.27 14.26 -8.96
C THR A 383 1.12 13.40 -9.88
N THR A 384 1.08 12.09 -9.72
CA THR A 384 1.83 11.12 -10.53
C THR A 384 0.99 10.38 -11.55
N ASN A 385 -0.31 10.73 -11.67
CA ASN A 385 -1.16 10.13 -12.69
C ASN A 385 -0.66 10.49 -14.11
N PRO A 386 -0.59 9.52 -15.05
CA PRO A 386 0.03 9.76 -16.37
C PRO A 386 -0.72 10.79 -17.23
N ARG A 387 -2.01 10.94 -17.00
CA ARG A 387 -2.84 11.97 -17.65
C ARG A 387 -3.30 12.99 -16.62
N ALA A 388 -2.91 14.25 -16.83
CA ALA A 388 -3.41 15.35 -15.99
C ALA A 388 -4.95 15.42 -16.05
N ALA A 389 -5.58 15.56 -14.89
CA ALA A 389 -7.04 15.60 -14.78
C ALA A 389 -7.52 17.00 -14.40
N THR A 390 -8.54 17.48 -15.12
CA THR A 390 -9.30 18.66 -14.77
C THR A 390 -10.45 18.29 -13.84
N LEU A 391 -11.07 19.29 -13.19
CA LEU A 391 -12.29 19.07 -12.39
C LEU A 391 -13.38 18.33 -13.20
N GLY A 392 -13.59 18.77 -14.44
CA GLY A 392 -14.58 18.13 -15.33
C GLY A 392 -14.23 16.69 -15.69
N ASP A 393 -12.95 16.35 -15.86
CA ASP A 393 -12.53 14.96 -16.10
C ASP A 393 -12.84 14.08 -14.90
N VAL A 394 -12.52 14.54 -13.67
CA VAL A 394 -12.76 13.78 -12.44
C VAL A 394 -14.26 13.62 -12.18
N GLU A 395 -15.07 14.68 -12.38
CA GLU A 395 -16.53 14.56 -12.29
C GLU A 395 -17.09 13.55 -13.28
N GLN A 396 -16.56 13.53 -14.52
CA GLN A 396 -17.00 12.56 -15.53
C GLN A 396 -16.62 11.13 -15.13
N LEU A 397 -15.40 10.91 -14.63
CA LEU A 397 -14.97 9.60 -14.14
C LEU A 397 -15.88 9.09 -13.00
N PHE A 398 -16.28 9.96 -12.07
CA PHE A 398 -17.23 9.59 -11.02
C PHE A 398 -18.61 9.24 -11.60
N ARG A 399 -19.11 10.01 -12.59
CA ARG A 399 -20.40 9.70 -13.27
C ARG A 399 -20.35 8.38 -14.02
N ASP A 400 -19.24 8.09 -14.71
CA ASP A 400 -19.03 6.84 -15.44
C ASP A 400 -18.98 5.62 -14.51
N ALA A 401 -18.58 5.83 -13.26
CA ALA A 401 -18.47 4.80 -12.23
C ALA A 401 -19.71 4.73 -11.30
N LEU A 402 -20.70 5.63 -11.44
CA LEU A 402 -21.88 5.70 -10.60
C LEU A 402 -22.93 4.64 -10.98
#